data_eebbaf37cf8ff6ee986d7002cc31b26d
#
_entry.id   eebbaf37cf8ff6ee986d7002cc31b26d
#
_cell.length_a   1.000
_cell.length_b   1.000
_cell.length_c   1.000
_cell.angle_alpha   90.00
_cell.angle_beta   90.00
_cell.angle_gamma   90.00
#
_symmetry.space_group_name_H-M   'P 1'
#
loop_
_entity.id
_entity.type
_entity.pdbx_description
1 polymer ?
#
loop_
_entity_poly.entity_id
_entity_poly.type
_entity_poly.pdbx_seq_one_letter_code
_entity_poly.pdbx_strand_id
1 'polypeptide(L)'
;WAQGSQLSGDTVYLQLKNKKMDNMLLQHNSFIVNTEDADSTNFNQIKGKVITGYFKDNKLNSMFVDGNAESVYYVKEDSSYTGLNHLVSGRLKILLNDNKLKSITAIRAIDASITPMADLKDEEKVLKGFIWKPRERPKSKEEIIPQLAKLDKKSSSANKTPVKTPAKTTQKAPAK
;
A
#
# COMPACT_ATOMS: atom_id res chain seq x y z
N TRP A 1 -1.82 -0.72 1.14
CA TRP A 1 -0.77 -0.72 2.15
C TRP A 1 0.33 -1.69 1.77
N ALA A 2 1.58 -1.27 1.87
CA ALA A 2 2.74 -2.14 1.66
C ALA A 2 3.82 -1.80 2.69
N GLN A 3 4.25 -2.80 3.46
CA GLN A 3 5.37 -2.70 4.42
C GLN A 3 5.29 -1.49 5.38
N GLY A 4 4.09 -1.21 5.89
CA GLY A 4 3.86 -0.06 6.77
C GLY A 4 3.53 1.25 6.05
N SER A 5 3.80 1.35 4.76
CA SER A 5 3.48 2.53 3.96
C SER A 5 2.05 2.50 3.45
N GLN A 6 1.41 3.66 3.42
CA GLN A 6 0.16 3.90 2.73
C GLN A 6 0.46 4.38 1.31
N LEU A 7 -0.14 3.73 0.33
CA LEU A 7 -0.05 4.10 -1.07
C LEU A 7 -1.43 4.50 -1.57
N SER A 8 -1.52 5.60 -2.29
CA SER A 8 -2.75 6.08 -2.90
C SER A 8 -2.50 6.65 -4.29
N GLY A 9 -3.54 6.67 -5.09
CA GLY A 9 -3.58 7.18 -6.45
C GLY A 9 -4.95 6.89 -7.02
N ASP A 10 -5.32 7.55 -8.13
CA ASP A 10 -6.61 7.29 -8.77
C ASP A 10 -6.67 5.86 -9.34
N THR A 11 -5.51 5.34 -9.76
CA THR A 11 -5.38 3.95 -10.20
C THR A 11 -4.08 3.35 -9.68
N VAL A 12 -4.17 2.12 -9.19
CA VAL A 12 -3.04 1.33 -8.67
C VAL A 12 -2.96 0.01 -9.42
N TYR A 13 -1.83 -0.22 -10.09
CA TYR A 13 -1.52 -1.49 -10.75
C TYR A 13 -0.42 -2.20 -9.97
N LEU A 14 -0.60 -3.50 -9.75
CA LEU A 14 0.40 -4.38 -9.16
C LEU A 14 0.66 -5.53 -10.14
N GLN A 15 1.89 -5.69 -10.56
CA GLN A 15 2.29 -6.79 -11.42
C GLN A 15 3.04 -7.85 -10.60
N LEU A 16 2.64 -9.09 -10.79
CA LEU A 16 3.31 -10.25 -10.22
C LEU A 16 3.98 -11.05 -11.33
N LYS A 17 5.20 -11.52 -11.05
CA LYS A 17 5.93 -12.45 -11.90
C LYS A 17 6.37 -13.64 -11.05
N ASN A 18 6.07 -14.86 -11.48
CA ASN A 18 6.39 -16.07 -10.72
C ASN A 18 5.90 -16.04 -9.26
N LYS A 19 4.68 -15.53 -9.02
CA LYS A 19 4.07 -15.36 -7.69
C LYS A 19 4.79 -14.37 -6.75
N LYS A 20 5.74 -13.60 -7.27
CA LYS A 20 6.43 -12.52 -6.55
C LYS A 20 6.03 -11.17 -7.12
N MET A 21 6.09 -10.13 -6.29
CA MET A 21 5.93 -8.75 -6.73
C MET A 21 7.05 -8.40 -7.70
N ASP A 22 6.69 -7.87 -8.86
CA ASP A 22 7.61 -7.42 -9.90
C ASP A 22 7.65 -5.91 -9.96
N ASN A 23 6.51 -5.28 -10.23
CA ASN A 23 6.42 -3.83 -10.20
C ASN A 23 5.04 -3.34 -9.71
N MET A 24 5.00 -2.06 -9.36
CA MET A 24 3.77 -1.32 -9.09
C MET A 24 3.75 -0.02 -9.88
N LEU A 25 2.56 0.42 -10.23
CA LEU A 25 2.32 1.68 -10.89
C LEU A 25 1.15 2.39 -10.21
N LEU A 26 1.40 3.59 -9.71
CA LEU A 26 0.38 4.51 -9.20
C LEU A 26 0.20 5.61 -10.24
N GLN A 27 -1.02 5.87 -10.68
CA GLN A 27 -1.32 6.89 -11.68
C GLN A 27 -2.29 7.91 -11.14
N HIS A 28 -2.01 9.18 -11.43
CA HIS A 28 -2.72 10.37 -11.04
C HIS A 28 -2.89 10.50 -9.52
N ASN A 29 -2.61 11.69 -9.01
CA ASN A 29 -2.66 11.96 -7.57
C ASN A 29 -1.88 10.93 -6.73
N SER A 30 -0.76 10.44 -7.30
CA SER A 30 0.04 9.39 -6.67
C SER A 30 0.72 9.92 -5.41
N PHE A 31 0.50 9.22 -4.29
CA PHE A 31 1.00 9.63 -2.99
C PHE A 31 1.42 8.41 -2.17
N ILE A 32 2.57 8.49 -1.53
CA ILE A 32 3.07 7.49 -0.59
C ILE A 32 3.36 8.17 0.74
N VAL A 33 2.86 7.60 1.81
CA VAL A 33 3.13 8.03 3.19
C VAL A 33 3.78 6.87 3.94
N ASN A 34 4.88 7.13 4.60
CA ASN A 34 5.56 6.18 5.45
C ASN A 34 5.88 6.82 6.81
N THR A 35 5.80 6.04 7.88
CA THR A 35 6.33 6.39 9.19
C THR A 35 7.30 5.32 9.64
N GLU A 36 8.42 5.71 10.19
CA GLU A 36 9.41 4.77 10.74
C GLU A 36 9.02 4.30 12.13
N ASP A 37 8.35 5.17 12.90
CA ASP A 37 7.96 4.90 14.28
C ASP A 37 6.44 4.71 14.35
N ALA A 38 5.98 3.65 15.02
CA ALA A 38 4.56 3.29 15.10
C ALA A 38 3.67 4.39 15.70
N ASP A 39 4.23 5.17 16.63
CA ASP A 39 3.56 6.28 17.32
C ASP A 39 4.00 7.65 16.79
N SER A 40 4.71 7.67 15.66
CA SER A 40 5.29 8.88 15.10
C SER A 40 4.22 9.80 14.51
N THR A 41 4.41 11.09 14.73
CA THR A 41 3.76 12.16 13.97
C THR A 41 4.62 12.63 12.79
N ASN A 42 5.79 12.03 12.60
CA ASN A 42 6.73 12.36 11.55
C ASN A 42 6.54 11.40 10.37
N PHE A 43 6.04 11.94 9.27
CA PHE A 43 5.69 11.16 8.08
C PHE A 43 6.62 11.51 6.92
N ASN A 44 7.36 10.53 6.45
CA ASN A 44 8.03 10.64 5.15
C ASN A 44 6.98 10.55 4.05
N GLN A 45 7.01 11.48 3.11
CA GLN A 45 5.97 11.65 2.11
C GLN A 45 6.59 11.81 0.73
N ILE A 46 5.94 11.22 -0.26
CA ILE A 46 6.35 11.32 -1.65
C ILE A 46 5.08 11.46 -2.48
N LYS A 47 5.04 12.44 -3.38
CA LYS A 47 3.94 12.59 -4.34
C LYS A 47 4.45 12.90 -5.73
N GLY A 48 3.61 12.60 -6.73
CA GLY A 48 3.86 12.91 -8.13
C GLY A 48 2.64 12.59 -8.98
N LYS A 49 2.77 12.84 -10.28
CA LYS A 49 1.72 12.45 -11.23
C LYS A 49 1.67 10.94 -11.41
N VAL A 50 2.84 10.31 -11.47
CA VAL A 50 3.01 8.86 -11.63
C VAL A 50 4.12 8.39 -10.70
N ILE A 51 3.90 7.29 -10.00
CA ILE A 51 4.93 6.60 -9.22
C ILE A 51 5.04 5.17 -9.72
N THR A 52 6.25 4.78 -10.12
CA THR A 52 6.58 3.43 -10.56
C THR A 52 7.57 2.82 -9.57
N GLY A 53 7.24 1.69 -8.96
CA GLY A 53 8.11 0.94 -8.06
C GLY A 53 8.50 -0.40 -8.64
N TYR A 54 9.76 -0.80 -8.46
CA TYR A 54 10.31 -2.07 -8.90
C TYR A 54 10.74 -2.90 -7.70
N PHE A 55 10.32 -4.16 -7.68
CA PHE A 55 10.59 -5.08 -6.59
C PHE A 55 11.67 -6.09 -6.98
N LYS A 56 12.46 -6.47 -6.00
CA LYS A 56 13.37 -7.60 -6.06
C LYS A 56 13.12 -8.47 -4.83
N ASP A 57 12.81 -9.75 -5.03
CA ASP A 57 12.49 -10.69 -3.97
C ASP A 57 11.40 -10.19 -2.98
N ASN A 58 10.32 -9.63 -3.52
CA ASN A 58 9.20 -9.00 -2.80
C ASN A 58 9.57 -7.75 -1.97
N LYS A 59 10.78 -7.23 -2.10
CA LYS A 59 11.20 -5.99 -1.45
C LYS A 59 11.27 -4.86 -2.48
N LEU A 60 10.81 -3.69 -2.13
CA LEU A 60 10.92 -2.51 -2.98
C LEU A 60 12.41 -2.13 -3.11
N ASN A 61 12.92 -2.15 -4.34
CA ASN A 61 14.33 -1.92 -4.64
C ASN A 61 14.59 -0.53 -5.22
N SER A 62 13.70 -0.07 -6.10
CA SER A 62 13.80 1.26 -6.66
C SER A 62 12.43 1.83 -6.98
N MET A 63 12.34 3.15 -7.00
CA MET A 63 11.12 3.87 -7.30
C MET A 63 11.45 5.10 -8.14
N PHE A 64 10.58 5.39 -9.10
CA PHE A 64 10.58 6.62 -9.89
C PHE A 64 9.31 7.39 -9.62
N VAL A 65 9.44 8.69 -9.42
CA VAL A 65 8.33 9.62 -9.24
C VAL A 65 8.42 10.63 -10.39
N ASP A 66 7.40 10.65 -11.21
CA ASP A 66 7.36 11.46 -12.41
C ASP A 66 6.25 12.53 -12.35
N GLY A 67 6.57 13.72 -12.82
CA GLY A 67 5.66 14.85 -12.99
C GLY A 67 5.32 15.55 -11.66
N ASN A 68 5.92 16.73 -11.45
CA ASN A 68 5.79 17.50 -10.22
C ASN A 68 6.10 16.64 -8.99
N ALA A 69 7.23 15.95 -9.07
CA ALA A 69 7.69 15.10 -8.00
C ALA A 69 8.08 15.94 -6.79
N GLU A 70 7.53 15.60 -5.63
CA GLU A 70 7.77 16.30 -4.38
C GLU A 70 7.94 15.29 -3.25
N SER A 71 8.88 15.54 -2.34
CA SER A 71 9.09 14.68 -1.19
C SER A 71 9.42 15.48 0.06
N VAL A 72 8.96 14.96 1.19
CA VAL A 72 9.32 15.36 2.53
C VAL A 72 9.93 14.16 3.23
N TYR A 73 11.14 14.32 3.72
CA TYR A 73 11.89 13.26 4.39
C TYR A 73 12.56 13.79 5.66
N TYR A 74 12.26 13.13 6.78
CA TYR A 74 12.88 13.44 8.07
C TYR A 74 14.28 12.86 8.15
N VAL A 75 15.27 13.74 8.31
CA VAL A 75 16.68 13.36 8.47
C VAL A 75 16.92 12.91 9.89
N LYS A 76 17.52 11.74 10.05
CA LYS A 76 17.94 11.21 11.36
C LYS A 76 19.45 11.13 11.42
N GLU A 77 19.97 11.51 12.58
CA GLU A 77 21.34 11.21 13.01
C GLU A 77 21.22 10.39 14.29
N ASP A 78 21.82 9.20 14.29
CA ASP A 78 21.65 8.19 15.34
C ASP A 78 20.17 7.86 15.61
N SER A 79 19.60 8.32 16.71
CA SER A 79 18.20 8.08 17.10
C SER A 79 17.34 9.35 17.09
N SER A 80 17.91 10.50 16.71
CA SER A 80 17.24 11.80 16.80
C SER A 80 16.96 12.39 15.43
N TYR A 81 15.80 12.98 15.26
CA TYR A 81 15.48 13.77 14.07
C TYR A 81 16.21 15.12 14.13
N THR A 82 17.01 15.41 13.11
CA THR A 82 17.83 16.63 13.04
C THR A 82 17.22 17.69 12.14
N GLY A 83 16.43 17.27 11.16
CA GLY A 83 15.79 18.20 10.22
C GLY A 83 14.81 17.53 9.29
N LEU A 84 14.17 18.35 8.46
CA LEU A 84 13.27 17.96 7.39
C LEU A 84 13.89 18.37 6.05
N ASN A 85 14.06 17.40 5.16
CA ASN A 85 14.40 17.67 3.76
C ASN A 85 13.11 17.79 2.94
N HIS A 86 12.89 18.93 2.31
CA HIS A 86 11.85 19.17 1.34
C HIS A 86 12.49 19.27 -0.05
N LEU A 87 11.99 18.50 -1.01
CA LEU A 87 12.57 18.39 -2.33
C LEU A 87 11.48 18.39 -3.39
N VAL A 88 11.57 19.33 -4.33
CA VAL A 88 10.71 19.43 -5.52
C VAL A 88 11.54 19.22 -6.77
N SER A 89 11.04 18.45 -7.72
CA SER A 89 11.71 18.25 -8.99
C SER A 89 10.77 17.76 -10.09
N GLY A 90 11.24 17.77 -11.34
CA GLY A 90 10.50 17.15 -12.44
C GLY A 90 10.40 15.64 -12.33
N ARG A 91 11.42 15.00 -11.74
CA ARG A 91 11.50 13.55 -11.51
C ARG A 91 12.38 13.24 -10.30
N LEU A 92 11.97 12.26 -9.49
CA LEU A 92 12.80 11.65 -8.46
C LEU A 92 13.09 10.19 -8.79
N LYS A 93 14.34 9.77 -8.54
CA LYS A 93 14.74 8.37 -8.50
C LYS A 93 15.13 8.04 -7.07
N ILE A 94 14.50 7.05 -6.50
CA ILE A 94 14.70 6.62 -5.12
C ILE A 94 15.22 5.18 -5.15
N LEU A 95 16.33 4.94 -4.51
CA LEU A 95 16.89 3.60 -4.32
C LEU A 95 16.71 3.18 -2.87
N LEU A 96 16.29 1.94 -2.68
CA LEU A 96 16.13 1.33 -1.37
C LEU A 96 17.03 0.09 -1.26
N ASN A 97 17.43 -0.22 -0.04
CA ASN A 97 18.07 -1.47 0.31
C ASN A 97 17.39 -2.02 1.56
N ASP A 98 16.85 -3.24 1.47
CA ASP A 98 16.06 -3.86 2.55
C ASP A 98 14.96 -2.93 3.12
N ASN A 99 14.24 -2.25 2.21
CA ASN A 99 13.19 -1.26 2.50
C ASN A 99 13.66 0.02 3.22
N LYS A 100 14.96 0.19 3.39
CA LYS A 100 15.54 1.42 3.93
C LYS A 100 15.98 2.32 2.77
N LEU A 101 15.77 3.61 2.91
CA LEU A 101 16.23 4.60 1.95
C LEU A 101 17.76 4.53 1.80
N LYS A 102 18.23 4.34 0.57
CA LYS A 102 19.66 4.37 0.23
C LYS A 102 20.05 5.71 -0.39
N SER A 103 19.26 6.18 -1.36
CA SER A 103 19.53 7.47 -2.01
C SER A 103 18.27 8.02 -2.69
N ILE A 104 18.21 9.35 -2.77
CA ILE A 104 17.27 10.11 -3.59
C ILE A 104 18.08 10.91 -4.60
N THR A 105 17.71 10.81 -5.88
CA THR A 105 18.30 11.58 -6.95
C THR A 105 17.21 12.43 -7.61
N ALA A 106 17.33 13.74 -7.55
CA ALA A 106 16.44 14.66 -8.23
C ALA A 106 16.93 14.94 -9.66
N ILE A 107 15.99 15.03 -10.60
CA ILE A 107 16.28 15.20 -12.03
C ILE A 107 15.34 16.28 -12.59
N ARG A 108 15.93 17.34 -13.11
CA ARG A 108 15.28 18.53 -13.71
C ARG A 108 14.56 19.41 -12.69
N ALA A 109 14.67 20.73 -12.84
CA ALA A 109 13.97 21.74 -12.07
C ALA A 109 14.01 21.41 -10.57
N ILE A 110 15.22 21.38 -10.00
CA ILE A 110 15.44 20.94 -8.62
C ILE A 110 15.33 22.15 -7.71
N ASP A 111 14.45 22.05 -6.72
CA ASP A 111 14.36 22.95 -5.58
C ASP A 111 14.39 22.11 -4.30
N ALA A 112 15.37 22.36 -3.44
CA ALA A 112 15.61 21.55 -2.26
C ALA A 112 15.99 22.42 -1.08
N SER A 113 15.42 22.14 0.08
CA SER A 113 15.75 22.76 1.35
C SER A 113 15.87 21.73 2.46
N ILE A 114 16.67 22.06 3.47
CA ILE A 114 16.71 21.32 4.73
C ILE A 114 16.41 22.32 5.85
N THR A 115 15.32 22.09 6.57
CA THR A 115 14.92 22.90 7.72
C THR A 115 15.25 22.14 9.01
N PRO A 116 16.06 22.71 9.92
CA PRO A 116 16.32 22.11 11.24
C PRO A 116 15.01 21.87 12.01
N MET A 117 14.94 20.82 12.83
CA MET A 117 13.73 20.50 13.60
C MET A 117 13.26 21.64 14.50
N ALA A 118 14.20 22.45 15.03
CA ALA A 118 13.90 23.58 15.91
C ALA A 118 13.16 24.73 15.18
N ASP A 119 13.38 24.86 13.87
CA ASP A 119 12.81 25.94 13.05
C ASP A 119 11.61 25.49 12.23
N LEU A 120 11.27 24.20 12.30
CA LEU A 120 10.29 23.55 11.45
C LEU A 120 8.85 23.91 11.84
N LYS A 121 8.11 24.52 10.93
CA LYS A 121 6.69 24.86 11.09
C LYS A 121 5.79 23.67 10.75
N ASP A 122 4.62 23.60 11.38
CA ASP A 122 3.68 22.48 11.17
C ASP A 122 3.19 22.37 9.72
N GLU A 123 3.05 23.49 9.02
CA GLU A 123 2.65 23.54 7.61
C GLU A 123 3.70 22.93 6.66
N GLU A 124 4.98 22.91 7.05
CA GLU A 124 6.07 22.34 6.25
C GLU A 124 6.19 20.81 6.43
N LYS A 125 5.57 20.25 7.48
CA LYS A 125 5.62 18.82 7.81
C LYS A 125 4.79 17.96 6.90
N VAL A 126 3.83 18.55 6.16
CA VAL A 126 2.90 17.81 5.33
C VAL A 126 2.76 18.40 3.93
N LEU A 127 2.81 17.54 2.92
CA LEU A 127 2.57 17.91 1.54
C LEU A 127 1.08 18.11 1.27
N LYS A 128 0.75 19.00 0.35
CA LYS A 128 -0.65 19.17 -0.09
C LYS A 128 -1.22 17.85 -0.60
N GLY A 129 -2.34 17.44 -0.02
CA GLY A 129 -2.98 16.16 -0.33
C GLY A 129 -2.60 15.03 0.63
N PHE A 130 -1.85 15.33 1.70
CA PHE A 130 -1.55 14.35 2.74
C PHE A 130 -2.82 13.80 3.39
N ILE A 131 -2.92 12.48 3.42
CA ILE A 131 -3.98 11.73 4.10
C ILE A 131 -3.34 10.50 4.75
N TRP A 132 -3.56 10.32 6.04
CA TRP A 132 -3.11 9.14 6.78
C TRP A 132 -4.28 8.41 7.41
N LYS A 133 -4.50 7.15 7.03
CA LYS A 133 -5.67 6.35 7.40
C LYS A 133 -5.28 5.02 8.03
N PRO A 134 -4.61 4.99 9.17
CA PRO A 134 -4.13 3.75 9.79
C PRO A 134 -5.25 2.77 10.14
N ARG A 135 -6.47 3.28 10.41
CA ARG A 135 -7.65 2.46 10.71
C ARG A 135 -8.18 1.68 9.50
N GLU A 136 -7.89 2.15 8.29
CA GLU A 136 -8.27 1.47 7.04
C GLU A 136 -7.22 0.43 6.59
N ARG A 137 -6.13 0.25 7.34
CA ARG A 137 -5.14 -0.77 7.05
C ARG A 137 -5.72 -2.16 7.34
N PRO A 138 -5.84 -3.05 6.32
CA PRO A 138 -6.32 -4.41 6.55
C PRO A 138 -5.41 -5.15 7.53
N LYS A 139 -6.01 -5.80 8.51
CA LYS A 139 -5.28 -6.61 9.51
C LYS A 139 -5.06 -8.04 9.06
N SER A 140 -5.90 -8.51 8.13
CA SER A 140 -5.83 -9.86 7.58
C SER A 140 -6.15 -9.87 6.09
N LYS A 141 -5.86 -10.98 5.43
CA LYS A 141 -6.16 -11.19 4.01
C LYS A 141 -7.68 -11.20 3.76
N GLU A 142 -8.46 -11.68 4.70
CA GLU A 142 -9.92 -11.79 4.62
C GLU A 142 -10.59 -10.41 4.65
N GLU A 143 -9.98 -9.42 5.30
CA GLU A 143 -10.49 -8.04 5.31
C GLU A 143 -10.34 -7.36 3.95
N ILE A 144 -9.37 -7.80 3.13
CA ILE A 144 -9.14 -7.22 1.80
C ILE A 144 -10.25 -7.62 0.81
N ILE A 145 -10.87 -8.79 0.99
CA ILE A 145 -11.85 -9.34 0.07
C ILE A 145 -13.14 -9.74 0.82
N PRO A 146 -13.86 -8.77 1.41
CA PRO A 146 -15.05 -9.10 2.22
C PRO A 146 -16.19 -9.73 1.40
N GLN A 147 -16.18 -9.60 0.07
CA GLN A 147 -17.21 -10.19 -0.80
C GLN A 147 -16.96 -11.69 -1.07
N LEU A 148 -15.71 -12.15 -1.16
CA LEU A 148 -15.39 -13.58 -1.33
C LEU A 148 -15.75 -14.38 -0.07
N ALA A 149 -15.48 -13.85 1.11
CA ALA A 149 -15.84 -14.48 2.38
C ALA A 149 -17.37 -14.63 2.56
N LYS A 150 -18.18 -13.76 1.93
CA LYS A 150 -19.66 -13.88 1.90
C LYS A 150 -20.13 -14.92 0.88
N LEU A 151 -19.42 -15.11 -0.22
CA LEU A 151 -19.74 -16.10 -1.24
C LEU A 151 -19.44 -17.53 -0.75
N ASP A 152 -18.30 -17.73 -0.08
CA ASP A 152 -17.92 -19.02 0.49
C ASP A 152 -18.87 -19.47 1.62
N LYS A 153 -19.37 -18.54 2.44
CA LYS A 153 -20.38 -18.81 3.46
C LYS A 153 -21.76 -19.15 2.86
N LYS A 154 -22.11 -18.59 1.71
CA LYS A 154 -23.37 -18.84 1.03
C LYS A 154 -23.36 -20.19 0.28
N SER A 155 -22.22 -20.61 -0.26
CA SER A 155 -22.06 -21.92 -0.92
C SER A 155 -22.04 -23.08 0.08
N SER A 156 -21.49 -22.88 1.29
CA SER A 156 -21.47 -23.91 2.33
C SER A 156 -22.81 -24.14 3.04
N SER A 157 -23.73 -23.16 2.98
CA SER A 157 -25.08 -23.28 3.56
C SER A 157 -26.13 -23.89 2.61
N ALA A 158 -25.85 -23.89 1.29
CA ALA A 158 -26.79 -24.38 0.29
C ALA A 158 -26.78 -25.92 0.09
N ASN A 159 -25.85 -26.65 0.69
CA ASN A 159 -25.66 -28.09 0.48
C ASN A 159 -26.20 -28.97 1.63
N LYS A 160 -27.16 -28.48 2.42
CA LYS A 160 -27.89 -29.27 3.42
C LYS A 160 -29.38 -29.36 3.06
N THR A 161 -29.67 -30.01 1.94
CA THR A 161 -31.01 -30.50 1.68
C THR A 161 -31.07 -31.96 2.12
N PRO A 162 -31.99 -32.39 3.03
CA PRO A 162 -32.10 -33.79 3.42
C PRO A 162 -32.69 -34.58 2.27
N VAL A 163 -31.99 -35.59 1.81
CA VAL A 163 -32.49 -36.62 0.88
C VAL A 163 -33.65 -37.32 1.59
N LYS A 164 -34.89 -37.15 1.09
CA LYS A 164 -36.04 -37.94 1.46
C LYS A 164 -35.89 -39.31 0.83
N THR A 165 -35.74 -40.31 1.68
CA THR A 165 -35.81 -41.75 1.32
C THR A 165 -37.22 -42.07 0.83
N PRO A 166 -37.39 -42.71 -0.38
CA PRO A 166 -38.72 -43.14 -0.83
C PRO A 166 -39.23 -44.31 -0.01
N ALA A 167 -40.49 -44.22 0.42
CA ALA A 167 -41.20 -45.23 1.16
C ALA A 167 -41.38 -46.51 0.30
N LYS A 168 -41.06 -47.68 0.84
CA LYS A 168 -41.34 -49.01 0.29
C LYS A 168 -42.85 -49.23 0.17
N THR A 169 -43.35 -49.34 -1.06
CA THR A 169 -44.71 -49.84 -1.33
C THR A 169 -44.70 -51.32 -1.24
N THR A 170 -45.42 -51.87 -0.23
CA THR A 170 -45.67 -53.30 -0.07
C THR A 170 -46.81 -53.68 -1.02
N GLN A 171 -46.55 -54.43 -2.08
CA GLN A 171 -47.56 -55.06 -2.89
C GLN A 171 -47.99 -56.36 -2.22
N LYS A 172 -49.31 -56.47 -1.93
CA LYS A 172 -50.02 -57.66 -1.42
C LYS A 172 -50.35 -58.55 -2.59
N ALA A 173 -49.89 -59.76 -2.56
CA ALA A 173 -50.24 -60.79 -3.54
C ALA A 173 -51.71 -61.34 -3.36
N PRO A 174 -52.47 -61.64 -4.39
CA PRO A 174 -53.77 -62.23 -4.24
C PRO A 174 -53.64 -63.75 -4.06
N ALA A 175 -54.54 -64.27 -3.27
CA ALA A 175 -54.73 -65.70 -3.02
C ALA A 175 -55.40 -66.41 -4.21
N LYS A 176 -54.85 -67.54 -4.59
CA LYS A 176 -55.50 -68.80 -4.83
C LYS A 176 -54.46 -69.91 -4.88
#